data_4753952d0e5e706874e005630656b8e4
#
_entry.id   4753952d0e5e706874e005630656b8e4
#
_cell.length_a   1.000
_cell.length_b   1.000
_cell.length_c   1.000
_cell.angle_alpha   90.00
_cell.angle_beta   90.00
_cell.angle_gamma   90.00
#
_symmetry.space_group_name_H-M   'P 1'
#
loop_
_entity.id
_entity.type
_entity.pdbx_description
1 polymer ?
#
loop_
_entity_poly.entity_id
_entity_poly.type
_entity_poly.pdbx_seq_one_letter_code
_entity_poly.pdbx_strand_id
1 'polypeptide(L)'
;MFLNFKAPIILSVLLISSCSQFNSNSEQERTSDAEPLTGKDSMIASYNGNLHFDEDCIIVRPEGEKGIQLAIPKNEVISEVTNNSLVYQGKKYTEGDYIQVSGGVVVNDVSTFKKKHNLNECGGLEVFVPN
;
A
#
# COMPACT_ATOMS: atom_id res chain seq x y z
N MET A 1 24.06 -64.77 21.92
CA MET A 1 24.79 -64.43 20.72
C MET A 1 24.82 -62.92 20.59
N PHE A 2 25.92 -62.31 20.99
CA PHE A 2 26.08 -60.86 21.10
C PHE A 2 26.63 -60.29 19.80
N LEU A 3 25.98 -59.27 19.24
CA LEU A 3 26.58 -58.47 18.21
C LEU A 3 26.51 -57.00 18.59
N ASN A 4 27.61 -56.52 19.14
CA ASN A 4 27.94 -55.14 19.40
C ASN A 4 28.23 -54.48 18.05
N PHE A 5 27.39 -53.49 17.67
CA PHE A 5 27.74 -52.50 16.63
C PHE A 5 28.07 -51.16 17.28
N LYS A 6 29.36 -50.90 17.40
CA LYS A 6 29.89 -49.56 17.72
C LYS A 6 29.87 -48.75 16.41
N ALA A 7 29.06 -47.71 16.37
CA ALA A 7 29.14 -46.71 15.33
C ALA A 7 29.98 -45.53 15.82
N PRO A 8 30.94 -45.05 15.00
CA PRO A 8 31.74 -43.89 15.35
C PRO A 8 30.96 -42.59 15.07
N ILE A 9 31.00 -41.74 16.05
CA ILE A 9 30.50 -40.34 16.01
C ILE A 9 31.48 -39.51 15.13
N ILE A 10 31.07 -39.12 13.96
CA ILE A 10 31.80 -38.14 13.16
C ILE A 10 31.26 -36.74 13.53
N LEU A 11 32.04 -36.04 14.31
CA LEU A 11 31.84 -34.66 14.70
C LEU A 11 32.35 -33.74 13.56
N SER A 12 31.46 -33.33 12.67
CA SER A 12 31.79 -32.33 11.64
C SER A 12 31.40 -30.94 12.15
N VAL A 13 32.38 -30.24 12.66
CA VAL A 13 32.28 -28.81 12.95
C VAL A 13 32.52 -28.05 11.66
N LEU A 14 31.45 -27.52 11.08
CA LEU A 14 31.54 -26.53 10.00
C LEU A 14 31.29 -25.14 10.56
N LEU A 15 32.39 -24.45 10.86
CA LEU A 15 32.42 -23.01 11.11
C LEU A 15 32.27 -22.31 9.76
N ILE A 16 31.10 -21.79 9.48
CA ILE A 16 30.93 -20.82 8.39
C ILE A 16 30.75 -19.45 8.99
N SER A 17 31.87 -18.76 9.19
CA SER A 17 31.92 -17.33 9.41
C SER A 17 31.78 -16.65 8.04
N SER A 18 30.62 -16.16 7.69
CA SER A 18 30.47 -15.18 6.62
C SER A 18 29.88 -13.89 7.18
N CYS A 19 30.77 -13.03 7.62
CA CYS A 19 30.50 -11.61 7.75
C CYS A 19 30.33 -11.04 6.35
N SER A 20 29.08 -10.87 5.92
CA SER A 20 28.78 -10.02 4.77
C SER A 20 28.58 -8.60 5.29
N GLN A 21 29.60 -7.78 5.19
CA GLN A 21 29.45 -6.35 5.27
C GLN A 21 28.61 -5.89 4.09
N PHE A 22 27.36 -5.56 4.36
CA PHE A 22 26.50 -4.89 3.40
C PHE A 22 26.91 -3.42 3.35
N ASN A 23 27.75 -3.10 2.38
CA ASN A 23 28.12 -1.73 2.07
C ASN A 23 26.98 -1.14 1.22
N SER A 24 26.08 -0.37 1.86
CA SER A 24 25.00 0.34 1.19
C SER A 24 25.57 1.63 0.57
N ASN A 25 26.13 1.53 -0.62
CA ASN A 25 26.30 2.66 -1.52
C ASN A 25 25.87 2.19 -2.91
N SER A 26 24.60 2.37 -3.21
CA SER A 26 24.14 2.47 -4.59
C SER A 26 23.16 3.65 -4.66
N GLU A 27 23.74 4.82 -4.89
CA GLU A 27 23.10 5.88 -5.64
C GLU A 27 22.73 5.28 -7.00
N GLN A 28 21.52 4.78 -7.11
CA GLN A 28 20.95 4.44 -8.39
C GLN A 28 20.11 5.61 -8.83
N GLU A 29 20.75 6.51 -9.54
CA GLU A 29 20.19 7.56 -10.35
C GLU A 29 19.22 6.92 -11.37
N ARG A 30 17.96 6.82 -10.99
CA ARG A 30 16.88 6.52 -11.92
C ARG A 30 16.39 7.82 -12.52
N THR A 31 16.96 8.19 -13.65
CA THR A 31 16.33 9.07 -14.62
C THR A 31 15.09 8.37 -15.17
N SER A 32 13.96 8.62 -14.53
CA SER A 32 12.66 8.31 -15.08
C SER A 32 11.99 9.65 -15.39
N ASP A 33 12.00 10.04 -16.67
CA ASP A 33 11.25 11.16 -17.20
C ASP A 33 9.75 10.81 -17.25
N ALA A 34 9.17 10.53 -16.10
CA ALA A 34 7.76 10.65 -15.86
C ALA A 34 7.61 11.89 -14.99
N GLU A 35 6.98 12.93 -15.52
CA GLU A 35 6.60 14.07 -14.68
C GLU A 35 5.86 13.50 -13.45
N PRO A 36 6.45 13.60 -12.27
CA PRO A 36 5.72 13.21 -11.09
C PRO A 36 4.56 14.18 -10.98
N LEU A 37 3.39 13.68 -10.64
CA LEU A 37 2.32 14.50 -10.08
C LEU A 37 2.92 15.19 -8.84
N THR A 38 3.62 16.29 -9.09
CA THR A 38 4.30 17.09 -8.08
C THR A 38 3.29 17.96 -7.35
N GLY A 39 2.47 17.31 -6.54
CA GLY A 39 2.12 17.89 -5.27
C GLY A 39 3.36 17.71 -4.39
N LYS A 40 4.02 18.77 -4.07
CA LYS A 40 5.34 18.87 -3.42
C LYS A 40 5.45 18.20 -2.04
N ASP A 41 4.44 17.45 -1.60
CA ASP A 41 4.31 16.84 -0.29
C ASP A 41 3.44 15.56 -0.29
N SER A 42 3.45 14.75 -1.34
CA SER A 42 2.82 13.43 -1.27
C SER A 42 3.83 12.41 -0.75
N MET A 43 3.64 11.95 0.47
CA MET A 43 4.38 10.80 0.98
C MET A 43 3.85 9.54 0.27
N ILE A 44 4.73 8.82 -0.42
CA ILE A 44 4.39 7.49 -0.95
C ILE A 44 4.13 6.59 0.25
N ALA A 45 2.91 6.07 0.33
CA ALA A 45 2.47 5.25 1.44
C ALA A 45 1.68 4.04 0.92
N SER A 46 1.59 3.03 1.75
CA SER A 46 0.62 1.95 1.59
C SER A 46 -0.40 2.06 2.71
N TYR A 47 -1.67 1.96 2.37
CA TYR A 47 -2.76 1.99 3.32
C TYR A 47 -3.64 0.76 3.16
N ASN A 48 -4.09 0.18 4.26
CA ASN A 48 -4.88 -1.04 4.23
C ASN A 48 -6.00 -0.99 5.28
N GLY A 49 -7.07 -1.70 5.01
CA GLY A 49 -8.23 -1.74 5.90
C GLY A 49 -9.46 -2.30 5.19
N ASN A 50 -10.59 -2.21 5.85
CA ASN A 50 -11.86 -2.60 5.27
C ASN A 50 -12.46 -1.46 4.47
N LEU A 51 -13.00 -1.79 3.32
CA LEU A 51 -13.64 -0.85 2.41
C LEU A 51 -15.05 -0.53 2.89
N HIS A 52 -15.39 0.76 2.90
CA HIS A 52 -16.70 1.27 3.25
C HIS A 52 -17.18 2.27 2.20
N PHE A 53 -18.45 2.16 1.86
CA PHE A 53 -19.14 3.10 0.98
C PHE A 53 -20.14 3.90 1.79
N ASP A 54 -19.92 5.19 1.94
CA ASP A 54 -20.80 6.10 2.65
C ASP A 54 -21.25 7.19 1.66
N GLU A 55 -22.51 7.08 1.19
CA GLU A 55 -23.03 7.88 0.08
C GLU A 55 -22.10 7.84 -1.14
N ASP A 56 -21.48 8.96 -1.47
CA ASP A 56 -20.50 9.07 -2.56
C ASP A 56 -19.03 9.01 -2.06
N CYS A 57 -18.82 8.59 -0.82
CA CYS A 57 -17.51 8.46 -0.22
C CYS A 57 -17.02 7.02 -0.27
N ILE A 58 -15.77 6.85 -0.69
CA ILE A 58 -15.08 5.56 -0.60
C ILE A 58 -14.03 5.67 0.50
N ILE A 59 -14.18 4.88 1.53
CA ILE A 59 -13.38 4.95 2.74
C ILE A 59 -12.68 3.63 2.96
N VAL A 60 -11.36 3.66 3.22
CA VAL A 60 -10.64 2.51 3.74
C VAL A 60 -10.39 2.74 5.22
N ARG A 61 -10.84 1.82 6.04
CA ARG A 61 -10.78 1.94 7.49
C ARG A 61 -10.05 0.74 8.10
N PRO A 62 -8.86 0.95 8.68
CA PRO A 62 -8.23 -0.04 9.54
C PRO A 62 -9.07 -0.27 10.79
N GLU A 63 -8.90 -1.42 11.42
CA GLU A 63 -9.59 -1.72 12.65
C GLU A 63 -9.20 -0.72 13.77
N GLY A 64 -10.21 -0.09 14.39
CA GLY A 64 -10.01 0.88 15.46
C GLY A 64 -9.56 2.27 15.04
N GLU A 65 -9.45 2.56 13.76
CA GLU A 65 -9.04 3.87 13.23
C GLU A 65 -10.19 4.59 12.49
N LYS A 66 -10.00 5.90 12.26
CA LYS A 66 -10.98 6.71 11.52
C LYS A 66 -11.05 6.36 10.03
N GLY A 67 -9.95 5.88 9.47
CA GLY A 67 -9.83 5.61 8.05
C GLY A 67 -9.44 6.83 7.22
N ILE A 68 -9.36 6.60 5.92
CA ILE A 68 -9.04 7.60 4.90
C ILE A 68 -10.06 7.56 3.78
N GLN A 69 -10.28 8.70 3.14
CA GLN A 69 -11.07 8.80 1.91
C GLN A 69 -10.19 8.47 0.71
N LEU A 70 -10.61 7.51 -0.14
CA LEU A 70 -9.95 7.28 -1.41
C LEU A 70 -10.40 8.32 -2.44
N ALA A 71 -9.43 9.02 -3.02
CA ALA A 71 -9.63 9.85 -4.18
C ALA A 71 -9.50 9.00 -5.43
N ILE A 72 -10.63 8.60 -6.00
CA ILE A 72 -10.66 7.87 -7.25
C ILE A 72 -11.16 8.83 -8.31
N PRO A 73 -10.28 9.33 -9.21
CA PRO A 73 -10.67 10.23 -10.28
C PRO A 73 -11.66 9.54 -11.20
N LYS A 74 -12.78 10.20 -11.47
CA LYS A 74 -13.85 9.65 -12.35
C LYS A 74 -13.38 9.34 -13.78
N ASN A 75 -12.21 9.84 -14.17
CA ASN A 75 -11.69 9.75 -15.54
C ASN A 75 -10.50 8.78 -15.67
N GLU A 76 -10.06 8.16 -14.59
CA GLU A 76 -8.95 7.22 -14.66
C GLU A 76 -9.47 5.79 -14.78
N VAL A 77 -8.93 5.08 -15.76
CA VAL A 77 -9.30 3.69 -16.12
C VAL A 77 -8.93 2.67 -15.03
N ILE A 78 -8.30 3.12 -13.94
CA ILE A 78 -7.75 2.26 -12.89
C ILE A 78 -8.83 1.76 -11.92
N SER A 79 -9.96 2.46 -11.82
CA SER A 79 -11.01 2.12 -10.88
C SER A 79 -12.39 2.54 -11.36
N GLU A 80 -13.35 1.65 -11.26
CA GLU A 80 -14.77 1.92 -11.48
C GLU A 80 -15.51 1.83 -10.15
N VAL A 81 -16.32 2.85 -9.86
CA VAL A 81 -17.20 2.86 -8.68
C VAL A 81 -18.63 2.75 -9.14
N THR A 82 -19.26 1.61 -8.90
CA THR A 82 -20.65 1.35 -9.24
C THR A 82 -21.35 0.57 -8.13
N ASN A 83 -22.55 1.00 -7.74
CA ASN A 83 -23.44 0.25 -6.85
C ASN A 83 -22.75 -0.36 -5.62
N ASN A 84 -22.04 0.46 -4.84
CA ASN A 84 -21.31 0.04 -3.65
C ASN A 84 -20.20 -1.01 -3.93
N SER A 85 -19.58 -0.92 -5.08
CA SER A 85 -18.41 -1.72 -5.42
C SER A 85 -17.33 -0.86 -6.07
N LEU A 86 -16.08 -1.25 -5.86
CA LEU A 86 -14.90 -0.63 -6.42
C LEU A 86 -14.13 -1.67 -7.24
N VAL A 87 -13.78 -1.35 -8.46
CA VAL A 87 -12.79 -2.13 -9.20
C VAL A 87 -11.44 -1.41 -9.10
N TYR A 88 -10.49 -2.05 -8.45
CA TYR A 88 -9.14 -1.54 -8.28
C TYR A 88 -8.13 -2.58 -8.71
N GLN A 89 -7.21 -2.19 -9.60
CA GLN A 89 -6.22 -3.09 -10.20
C GLN A 89 -6.82 -4.40 -10.76
N GLY A 90 -7.98 -4.30 -11.41
CA GLY A 90 -8.67 -5.44 -12.02
C GLY A 90 -9.41 -6.37 -11.06
N LYS A 91 -9.40 -6.07 -9.77
CA LYS A 91 -10.14 -6.83 -8.75
C LYS A 91 -11.34 -6.02 -8.26
N LYS A 92 -12.49 -6.67 -8.15
CA LYS A 92 -13.70 -6.07 -7.60
C LYS A 92 -13.73 -6.25 -6.08
N TYR A 93 -14.05 -5.16 -5.39
CA TYR A 93 -14.23 -5.08 -3.95
C TYR A 93 -15.64 -4.55 -3.64
N THR A 94 -16.21 -5.03 -2.56
CA THR A 94 -17.53 -4.64 -2.05
C THR A 94 -17.42 -4.12 -0.62
N GLU A 95 -18.54 -3.65 -0.07
CA GLU A 95 -18.60 -3.20 1.32
C GLU A 95 -18.05 -4.25 2.28
N GLY A 96 -17.12 -3.82 3.15
CA GLY A 96 -16.47 -4.66 4.16
C GLY A 96 -15.27 -5.47 3.68
N ASP A 97 -15.00 -5.51 2.38
CA ASP A 97 -13.83 -6.23 1.86
C ASP A 97 -12.52 -5.57 2.32
N TYR A 98 -11.53 -6.39 2.64
CA TYR A 98 -10.19 -5.91 2.97
C TYR A 98 -9.44 -5.53 1.70
N ILE A 99 -8.94 -4.32 1.67
CA ILE A 99 -8.18 -3.76 0.55
C ILE A 99 -6.84 -3.19 1.02
N GLN A 100 -5.85 -3.31 0.18
CA GLN A 100 -4.57 -2.61 0.32
C GLN A 100 -4.37 -1.72 -0.89
N VAL A 101 -4.14 -0.44 -0.65
CA VAL A 101 -3.90 0.56 -1.69
C VAL A 101 -2.51 1.17 -1.52
N SER A 102 -1.86 1.43 -2.65
CA SER A 102 -0.58 2.15 -2.68
C SER A 102 -0.82 3.51 -3.30
N GLY A 103 -0.13 4.53 -2.81
CA GLY A 103 -0.33 5.89 -3.30
C GLY A 103 0.23 6.94 -2.36
N GLY A 104 -0.43 8.07 -2.24
CA GLY A 104 -0.01 9.17 -1.38
C GLY A 104 -1.16 9.89 -0.69
N VAL A 105 -0.88 10.43 0.48
CA VAL A 105 -1.82 11.28 1.22
C VAL A 105 -1.70 12.71 0.73
N VAL A 106 -2.83 13.37 0.47
CA VAL A 106 -2.87 14.81 0.18
C VAL A 106 -2.73 15.57 1.48
N VAL A 107 -1.56 16.19 1.69
CA VAL A 107 -1.24 16.89 2.94
C VAL A 107 -1.47 18.40 2.86
N ASN A 108 -1.43 18.98 1.65
CA ASN A 108 -1.61 20.43 1.46
C ASN A 108 -2.87 20.72 0.67
N ASP A 109 -3.59 21.76 1.09
CA ASP A 109 -4.76 22.30 0.42
C ASP A 109 -5.78 21.25 -0.06
N VAL A 110 -6.14 20.36 0.86
CA VAL A 110 -7.11 19.27 0.63
C VAL A 110 -8.43 19.80 0.04
N SER A 111 -8.86 21.00 0.44
CA SER A 111 -10.09 21.60 -0.06
C SER A 111 -10.01 21.96 -1.54
N THR A 112 -8.92 22.53 -1.99
CA THR A 112 -8.68 22.82 -3.42
C THR A 112 -8.52 21.51 -4.21
N PHE A 113 -7.82 20.52 -3.66
CA PHE A 113 -7.72 19.21 -4.28
C PHE A 113 -9.09 18.55 -4.48
N LYS A 114 -9.93 18.52 -3.44
CA LYS A 114 -11.31 17.99 -3.53
C LYS A 114 -12.14 18.69 -4.60
N LYS A 115 -12.11 20.02 -4.63
CA LYS A 115 -12.82 20.79 -5.65
C LYS A 115 -12.33 20.49 -7.07
N LYS A 116 -11.02 20.46 -7.27
CA LYS A 116 -10.39 20.16 -8.57
C LYS A 116 -10.79 18.78 -9.10
N HIS A 117 -10.87 17.79 -8.24
CA HIS A 117 -11.19 16.41 -8.59
C HIS A 117 -12.65 16.03 -8.38
N ASN A 118 -13.51 17.00 -8.03
CA ASN A 118 -14.93 16.80 -7.77
C ASN A 118 -15.20 15.68 -6.74
N LEU A 119 -14.45 15.71 -5.65
CA LEU A 119 -14.60 14.78 -4.54
C LEU A 119 -15.54 15.37 -3.48
N ASN A 120 -16.32 14.50 -2.85
CA ASN A 120 -17.21 14.88 -1.77
C ASN A 120 -16.48 15.07 -0.44
N GLU A 121 -17.12 15.79 0.48
CA GLU A 121 -16.63 15.92 1.86
C GLU A 121 -17.04 14.68 2.66
N CYS A 122 -16.06 13.88 3.06
CA CYS A 122 -16.25 12.62 3.75
C CYS A 122 -15.85 12.75 5.24
N GLY A 123 -16.61 13.53 5.98
CA GLY A 123 -16.41 13.66 7.43
C GLY A 123 -15.06 14.18 7.89
N GLY A 124 -14.36 14.97 7.06
CA GLY A 124 -13.05 15.53 7.40
C GLY A 124 -11.92 14.50 7.40
N LEU A 125 -12.10 13.37 6.72
CA LEU A 125 -11.05 12.37 6.54
C LEU A 125 -9.92 12.90 5.65
N GLU A 126 -8.72 12.40 5.90
CA GLU A 126 -7.59 12.60 5.00
C GLU A 126 -7.88 11.98 3.63
N VAL A 127 -7.34 12.59 2.58
CA VAL A 127 -7.53 12.11 1.20
C VAL A 127 -6.30 11.35 0.77
N PHE A 128 -6.52 10.14 0.30
CA PHE A 128 -5.49 9.26 -0.25
C PHE A 128 -5.71 9.08 -1.74
N VAL A 129 -4.67 9.33 -2.51
CA VAL A 129 -4.69 9.15 -3.97
C VAL A 129 -4.00 7.83 -4.29
N PRO A 130 -4.74 6.81 -4.72
CA PRO A 130 -4.14 5.54 -5.12
C PRO A 130 -3.39 5.68 -6.46
N ASN A 131 -2.32 4.90 -6.60
CA ASN A 131 -1.55 4.78 -7.83
C ASN A 131 -2.14 3.71 -8.75
#